data_0e0c36a80fb538e5cd218cb80e06716c
#
_entry.id   0e0c36a80fb538e5cd218cb80e06716c
#
_cell.length_a   1.000
_cell.length_b   1.000
_cell.length_c   1.000
_cell.angle_alpha   90.00
_cell.angle_beta   90.00
_cell.angle_gamma   90.00
#
_symmetry.space_group_name_H-M   'P 1'
#
loop_
_entity.id
_entity.type
_entity.pdbx_description
1 polymer ?
#
loop_
_entity_poly.entity_id
_entity_poly.type
_entity_poly.pdbx_seq_one_letter_code
_entity_poly.pdbx_strand_id
1 'polypeptide(L)'
;GYLVDPQTSDTIKGTLSATASIRAIASVVTVDATSFDVLVDHTDMGAGWATETGGLTETDSPQIDRISIPLHELSALPKASQRLLDDTAFDIEGWLAGRIADKFARSEANAFISGDGVDKPKGLLTYPTVDNDVWVWGNLGYVPTGSAGDIDDADPIVDLVYAVGAQYRANGTFVLNSKTAGTIRKLKDNDGRFLWSDGLAAGEPARLMGYPALIAEDMPDIAADAFAIAFGDFSTGYTVAERPDLRVLRDPFSAKPHVLF
;
A
#
# COMPACT_ATOMS: atom_id res chain seq x y z
N GLY A 1 -20.27 2.58 28.38
CA GLY A 1 -19.67 3.08 27.14
C GLY A 1 -19.06 4.44 27.37
N TYR A 2 -17.75 4.52 27.36
CA TYR A 2 -17.07 5.81 27.41
C TYR A 2 -17.07 6.38 25.97
N LEU A 3 -17.59 7.59 25.81
CA LEU A 3 -17.55 8.32 24.55
C LEU A 3 -16.12 8.74 24.29
N VAL A 4 -15.57 8.35 23.15
CA VAL A 4 -14.31 8.90 22.63
C VAL A 4 -14.55 10.36 22.33
N ASP A 5 -13.65 11.24 22.74
CA ASP A 5 -13.68 12.63 22.32
C ASP A 5 -13.61 12.65 20.77
N PRO A 6 -14.58 13.29 20.09
CA PRO A 6 -14.59 13.38 18.63
C PRO A 6 -13.28 13.97 18.07
N GLN A 7 -12.65 14.91 18.76
CA GLN A 7 -11.38 15.52 18.33
C GLN A 7 -10.23 14.50 18.28
N THR A 8 -10.13 13.61 19.26
CA THR A 8 -9.12 12.54 19.28
C THR A 8 -9.31 11.55 18.13
N SER A 9 -10.56 11.15 17.88
CA SER A 9 -10.89 10.27 16.75
C SER A 9 -10.55 10.91 15.41
N ASP A 10 -10.88 12.18 15.23
CA ASP A 10 -10.63 12.91 13.98
C ASP A 10 -9.12 13.13 13.74
N THR A 11 -8.35 13.37 14.79
CA THR A 11 -6.89 13.50 14.70
C THR A 11 -6.25 12.20 14.22
N ILE A 12 -6.66 11.06 14.78
CA ILE A 12 -6.11 9.75 14.38
C ILE A 12 -6.48 9.44 12.93
N LYS A 13 -7.74 9.63 12.54
CA LYS A 13 -8.18 9.42 11.15
C LYS A 13 -7.47 10.36 10.17
N GLY A 14 -7.28 11.63 10.54
CA GLY A 14 -6.56 12.60 9.72
C GLY A 14 -5.11 12.19 9.48
N THR A 15 -4.41 11.70 10.50
CA THR A 15 -3.02 11.23 10.37
C THR A 15 -2.92 9.97 9.52
N LEU A 16 -3.82 9.00 9.70
CA LEU A 16 -3.86 7.78 8.87
C LEU A 16 -4.03 8.10 7.38
N SER A 17 -4.90 9.05 7.05
CA SER A 17 -5.13 9.44 5.65
C SER A 17 -4.00 10.31 5.07
N ALA A 18 -3.28 11.07 5.90
CA ALA A 18 -2.20 11.96 5.46
C ALA A 18 -0.84 11.28 5.33
N THR A 19 -0.68 10.06 5.88
CA THR A 19 0.59 9.33 5.79
C THR A 19 0.81 8.83 4.37
N ALA A 20 2.03 9.02 3.84
CA ALA A 20 2.43 8.51 2.54
C ALA A 20 2.55 6.97 2.59
N SER A 21 1.46 6.30 2.33
CA SER A 21 1.36 4.83 2.31
C SER A 21 0.60 4.36 1.08
N ILE A 22 0.65 3.07 0.80
CA ILE A 22 -0.13 2.43 -0.29
C ILE A 22 -1.63 2.76 -0.17
N ARG A 23 -2.15 3.01 1.04
CA ARG A 23 -3.52 3.45 1.27
C ARG A 23 -3.93 4.67 0.43
N ALA A 24 -2.99 5.60 0.17
CA ALA A 24 -3.27 6.81 -0.60
C ALA A 24 -3.57 6.55 -2.08
N ILE A 25 -3.11 5.42 -2.62
CA ILE A 25 -3.24 5.04 -4.03
C ILE A 25 -4.09 3.78 -4.25
N ALA A 26 -4.39 3.03 -3.19
CA ALA A 26 -5.22 1.82 -3.21
C ALA A 26 -6.72 2.14 -3.15
N SER A 27 -7.54 1.16 -3.48
CA SER A 27 -8.99 1.22 -3.25
C SER A 27 -9.30 0.97 -1.78
N VAL A 28 -9.94 1.92 -1.11
CA VAL A 28 -10.33 1.80 0.31
C VAL A 28 -11.84 1.59 0.41
N VAL A 29 -12.25 0.49 1.05
CA VAL A 29 -13.66 0.11 1.22
C VAL A 29 -13.97 0.02 2.70
N THR A 30 -14.98 0.78 3.15
CA THR A 30 -15.48 0.74 4.52
C THR A 30 -16.51 -0.38 4.66
N VAL A 31 -16.32 -1.25 5.66
CA VAL A 31 -17.20 -2.39 5.92
C VAL A 31 -17.60 -2.46 7.39
N ASP A 32 -18.82 -2.96 7.65
CA ASP A 32 -19.33 -3.17 9.01
C ASP A 32 -19.14 -4.62 9.50
N ALA A 33 -18.75 -5.53 8.60
CA ALA A 33 -18.52 -6.95 8.89
C ALA A 33 -17.06 -7.21 9.33
N THR A 34 -16.77 -8.45 9.72
CA THR A 34 -15.43 -8.90 10.10
C THR A 34 -14.55 -9.31 8.92
N SER A 35 -15.13 -9.40 7.73
CA SER A 35 -14.43 -9.68 6.47
C SER A 35 -15.15 -8.99 5.32
N PHE A 36 -14.43 -8.72 4.25
CA PHE A 36 -14.96 -8.21 3.00
C PHE A 36 -14.71 -9.24 1.89
N ASP A 37 -15.76 -9.65 1.20
CA ASP A 37 -15.66 -10.61 0.11
C ASP A 37 -15.77 -9.88 -1.24
N VAL A 38 -14.77 -10.07 -2.08
CA VAL A 38 -14.71 -9.55 -3.44
C VAL A 38 -14.91 -10.70 -4.41
N LEU A 39 -15.84 -10.54 -5.34
CA LEU A 39 -16.00 -11.45 -6.47
C LEU A 39 -15.11 -10.95 -7.61
N VAL A 40 -14.24 -11.81 -8.10
CA VAL A 40 -13.32 -11.50 -9.20
C VAL A 40 -13.58 -12.46 -10.35
N ASP A 41 -13.82 -11.89 -11.51
CA ASP A 41 -13.84 -12.61 -12.77
C ASP A 41 -12.47 -12.44 -13.44
N HIS A 42 -11.72 -13.51 -13.55
CA HIS A 42 -10.37 -13.52 -14.14
C HIS A 42 -10.29 -14.39 -15.40
N THR A 43 -11.39 -14.99 -15.79
CA THR A 43 -11.46 -15.87 -16.95
C THR A 43 -12.08 -15.10 -18.11
N ASP A 44 -11.31 -14.89 -19.15
CA ASP A 44 -11.84 -14.25 -20.37
C ASP A 44 -12.78 -15.21 -21.10
N MET A 45 -13.92 -14.68 -21.55
CA MET A 45 -14.84 -15.46 -22.40
C MET A 45 -14.26 -15.57 -23.80
N GLY A 46 -14.16 -16.79 -24.31
CA GLY A 46 -13.82 -17.01 -25.69
C GLY A 46 -14.85 -16.37 -26.62
N ALA A 47 -14.41 -15.54 -27.54
CA ALA A 47 -15.24 -14.98 -28.61
C ALA A 47 -14.68 -15.42 -29.96
N GLY A 48 -15.54 -15.95 -30.84
CA GLY A 48 -15.17 -16.38 -32.18
C GLY A 48 -15.95 -15.62 -33.25
N TRP A 49 -15.30 -15.31 -34.38
CA TRP A 49 -15.98 -14.78 -35.56
C TRP A 49 -16.73 -15.93 -36.24
N ALA A 50 -18.04 -15.81 -36.35
CA ALA A 50 -18.86 -16.77 -37.09
C ALA A 50 -18.84 -16.46 -38.60
N THR A 51 -18.69 -17.48 -39.43
CA THR A 51 -18.91 -17.39 -40.85
C THR A 51 -20.35 -17.84 -41.19
N GLU A 52 -20.90 -17.33 -42.27
CA GLU A 52 -22.32 -17.57 -42.67
C GLU A 52 -22.68 -19.08 -42.81
N THR A 53 -21.67 -19.94 -42.98
CA THR A 53 -21.82 -21.41 -43.15
C THR A 53 -21.12 -22.22 -42.08
N GLY A 54 -20.45 -21.58 -41.10
CA GLY A 54 -19.73 -22.27 -40.02
C GLY A 54 -20.62 -22.48 -38.79
N GLY A 55 -20.56 -23.65 -38.16
CA GLY A 55 -21.20 -23.90 -36.89
C GLY A 55 -20.56 -23.06 -35.77
N LEU A 56 -21.38 -22.55 -34.88
CA LEU A 56 -20.90 -21.92 -33.65
C LEU A 56 -20.24 -22.97 -32.75
N THR A 57 -19.02 -22.71 -32.30
CA THR A 57 -18.34 -23.51 -31.28
C THR A 57 -18.71 -22.99 -29.88
N GLU A 58 -18.94 -23.88 -28.95
CA GLU A 58 -19.11 -23.50 -27.53
C GLU A 58 -17.86 -22.75 -27.05
N THR A 59 -18.11 -21.66 -26.36
CA THR A 59 -17.06 -20.84 -25.70
C THR A 59 -17.10 -21.09 -24.21
N ASP A 60 -15.93 -21.02 -23.57
CA ASP A 60 -15.82 -21.23 -22.12
C ASP A 60 -16.66 -20.19 -21.35
N SER A 61 -17.29 -20.65 -20.28
CA SER A 61 -18.05 -19.77 -19.39
C SER A 61 -17.11 -19.10 -18.38
N PRO A 62 -17.33 -17.82 -18.06
CA PRO A 62 -16.53 -17.11 -17.07
C PRO A 62 -16.63 -17.82 -15.70
N GLN A 63 -15.50 -17.90 -15.00
CA GLN A 63 -15.43 -18.42 -13.63
C GLN A 63 -15.28 -17.24 -12.66
N ILE A 64 -16.16 -17.22 -11.66
CA ILE A 64 -16.13 -16.19 -10.63
C ILE A 64 -15.48 -16.79 -9.38
N ASP A 65 -14.34 -16.24 -8.98
CA ASP A 65 -13.69 -16.58 -7.73
C ASP A 65 -14.02 -15.55 -6.64
N ARG A 66 -14.08 -16.04 -5.40
CA ARG A 66 -14.31 -15.21 -4.23
C ARG A 66 -13.02 -15.04 -3.46
N ILE A 67 -12.57 -13.79 -3.33
CA ILE A 67 -11.46 -13.41 -2.47
C ILE A 67 -12.04 -12.83 -1.17
N SER A 68 -11.68 -13.42 -0.04
CA SER A 68 -12.08 -12.93 1.28
C SER A 68 -10.94 -12.16 1.92
N ILE A 69 -11.20 -10.91 2.29
CA ILE A 69 -10.27 -10.00 2.95
C ILE A 69 -10.64 -9.94 4.44
N PRO A 70 -9.88 -10.59 5.35
CA PRO A 70 -10.13 -10.52 6.77
C PRO A 70 -9.72 -9.15 7.33
N LEU A 71 -10.47 -8.64 8.31
CA LEU A 71 -10.10 -7.45 9.05
C LEU A 71 -9.25 -7.84 10.26
N HIS A 72 -8.21 -7.04 10.53
CA HIS A 72 -7.31 -7.19 11.65
C HIS A 72 -7.44 -5.99 12.60
N GLU A 73 -7.21 -6.22 13.89
CA GLU A 73 -7.29 -5.17 14.91
C GLU A 73 -5.89 -4.63 15.22
N LEU A 74 -5.76 -3.31 15.16
CA LEU A 74 -4.54 -2.62 15.60
C LEU A 74 -4.84 -1.92 16.94
N SER A 75 -4.08 -2.26 17.98
CA SER A 75 -4.29 -1.74 19.33
C SER A 75 -3.02 -1.09 19.89
N ALA A 76 -3.20 -0.12 20.79
CA ALA A 76 -2.13 0.48 21.57
C ALA A 76 -2.58 0.64 23.04
N LEU A 77 -1.66 0.39 23.98
CA LEU A 77 -1.91 0.51 25.41
C LEU A 77 -0.87 1.44 26.06
N PRO A 78 -0.96 2.75 25.83
CA PRO A 78 -0.05 3.70 26.45
C PRO A 78 -0.36 3.86 27.96
N LYS A 79 0.67 4.22 28.74
CA LYS A 79 0.56 4.49 30.17
C LYS A 79 0.94 5.94 30.43
N ALA A 80 0.09 6.66 31.17
CA ALA A 80 0.40 8.00 31.64
C ALA A 80 0.34 8.04 33.18
N SER A 81 1.21 8.81 33.81
CA SER A 81 1.15 9.03 35.26
C SER A 81 -0.03 9.94 35.60
N GLN A 82 -0.81 9.59 36.64
CA GLN A 82 -1.92 10.43 37.10
C GLN A 82 -1.44 11.85 37.43
N ARG A 83 -0.27 12.00 38.04
CA ARG A 83 0.30 13.32 38.36
C ARG A 83 0.58 14.16 37.11
N LEU A 84 0.95 13.50 36.02
CA LEU A 84 1.20 14.17 34.74
C LEU A 84 -0.12 14.64 34.09
N LEU A 85 -1.19 13.86 34.25
CA LEU A 85 -2.54 14.21 33.75
C LEU A 85 -3.16 15.35 34.55
N ASP A 86 -2.80 15.49 35.84
CA ASP A 86 -3.29 16.57 36.72
C ASP A 86 -2.54 17.89 36.48
N ASP A 87 -1.40 17.88 35.77
CA ASP A 87 -0.64 19.07 35.40
C ASP A 87 -1.27 19.75 34.19
N THR A 88 -2.07 20.78 34.49
CA THR A 88 -2.90 21.51 33.50
C THR A 88 -2.11 22.38 32.51
N ALA A 89 -0.78 22.47 32.64
CA ALA A 89 0.06 23.30 31.75
C ALA A 89 0.31 22.68 30.37
N PHE A 90 0.05 21.39 30.21
CA PHE A 90 0.30 20.65 28.96
C PHE A 90 -0.86 19.68 28.65
N ASP A 91 -1.40 19.77 27.44
CA ASP A 91 -2.43 18.83 26.96
C ASP A 91 -1.83 17.46 26.62
N ILE A 92 -1.76 16.61 27.62
CA ILE A 92 -1.18 15.26 27.50
C ILE A 92 -2.08 14.34 26.71
N GLU A 93 -3.38 14.47 26.83
CA GLU A 93 -4.34 13.61 26.11
C GLU A 93 -4.24 13.85 24.61
N GLY A 94 -4.24 15.12 24.17
CA GLY A 94 -4.05 15.48 22.76
C GLY A 94 -2.67 15.08 22.22
N TRP A 95 -1.61 15.27 23.00
CA TRP A 95 -0.27 14.81 22.62
C TRP A 95 -0.20 13.28 22.48
N LEU A 96 -0.78 12.55 23.41
CA LEU A 96 -0.81 11.10 23.38
C LEU A 96 -1.61 10.55 22.19
N ALA A 97 -2.76 11.17 21.90
CA ALA A 97 -3.56 10.86 20.72
C ALA A 97 -2.76 11.03 19.41
N GLY A 98 -2.03 12.13 19.28
CA GLY A 98 -1.15 12.36 18.14
C GLY A 98 -0.05 11.29 18.01
N ARG A 99 0.58 10.90 19.14
CA ARG A 99 1.62 9.84 19.14
C ARG A 99 1.06 8.47 18.78
N ILE A 100 -0.16 8.14 19.22
CA ILE A 100 -0.85 6.91 18.85
C ILE A 100 -1.17 6.92 17.35
N ALA A 101 -1.71 8.04 16.85
CA ALA A 101 -2.03 8.21 15.43
C ALA A 101 -0.80 8.00 14.53
N ASP A 102 0.32 8.62 14.86
CA ASP A 102 1.60 8.46 14.15
C ASP A 102 2.10 7.01 14.19
N LYS A 103 1.93 6.33 15.32
CA LYS A 103 2.35 4.93 15.46
C LYS A 103 1.46 4.00 14.65
N PHE A 104 0.15 4.22 14.67
CA PHE A 104 -0.82 3.45 13.89
C PHE A 104 -0.56 3.61 12.40
N ALA A 105 -0.39 4.86 11.93
CA ALA A 105 -0.09 5.14 10.53
C ALA A 105 1.17 4.42 10.04
N ARG A 106 2.25 4.43 10.82
CA ARG A 106 3.49 3.71 10.48
C ARG A 106 3.31 2.20 10.53
N SER A 107 2.59 1.67 11.52
CA SER A 107 2.37 0.23 11.63
C SER A 107 1.49 -0.29 10.49
N GLU A 108 0.47 0.46 10.10
CA GLU A 108 -0.40 0.17 8.96
C GLU A 108 0.38 0.25 7.64
N ALA A 109 1.15 1.32 7.41
CA ALA A 109 1.97 1.47 6.20
C ALA A 109 2.95 0.29 6.03
N ASN A 110 3.63 -0.11 7.10
CA ASN A 110 4.52 -1.27 7.09
C ASN A 110 3.76 -2.57 6.79
N ALA A 111 2.59 -2.77 7.41
CA ALA A 111 1.80 -3.98 7.18
C ALA A 111 1.28 -4.08 5.74
N PHE A 112 0.93 -2.98 5.09
CA PHE A 112 0.50 -2.99 3.69
C PHE A 112 1.64 -3.31 2.70
N ILE A 113 2.88 -3.14 3.09
CA ILE A 113 4.05 -3.52 2.27
C ILE A 113 4.48 -4.95 2.56
N SER A 114 4.72 -5.30 3.83
CA SER A 114 5.42 -6.52 4.26
C SER A 114 4.64 -7.41 5.22
N GLY A 115 3.36 -7.12 5.49
CA GLY A 115 2.53 -7.93 6.37
C GLY A 115 2.33 -9.34 5.86
N ASP A 116 2.36 -10.33 6.75
CA ASP A 116 2.25 -11.76 6.41
C ASP A 116 0.81 -12.26 6.29
N GLY A 117 -0.19 -11.44 6.64
CA GLY A 117 -1.60 -11.84 6.61
C GLY A 117 -2.03 -12.70 7.81
N VAL A 118 -1.16 -12.85 8.83
CA VAL A 118 -1.47 -13.52 10.10
C VAL A 118 -1.49 -12.46 11.20
N ASP A 119 -2.63 -12.25 11.83
CA ASP A 119 -2.86 -11.21 12.86
C ASP A 119 -2.58 -9.76 12.39
N LYS A 120 -2.29 -9.56 11.12
CA LYS A 120 -2.08 -8.26 10.47
C LYS A 120 -2.41 -8.35 8.97
N PRO A 121 -2.68 -7.21 8.30
CA PRO A 121 -2.98 -7.19 6.87
C PRO A 121 -1.90 -7.89 6.03
N LYS A 122 -2.34 -8.52 4.93
CA LYS A 122 -1.42 -9.11 3.95
C LYS A 122 -0.82 -8.00 3.09
N GLY A 123 0.49 -7.86 3.14
CA GLY A 123 1.24 -6.84 2.43
C GLY A 123 1.47 -7.18 0.96
N LEU A 124 1.73 -6.13 0.17
CA LEU A 124 1.98 -6.23 -1.26
C LEU A 124 3.10 -7.24 -1.59
N LEU A 125 4.22 -7.18 -0.88
CA LEU A 125 5.39 -8.02 -1.16
C LEU A 125 5.28 -9.46 -0.62
N THR A 126 4.16 -9.80 0.01
CA THR A 126 3.93 -11.15 0.58
C THR A 126 3.12 -12.04 -0.38
N TYR A 127 2.61 -11.48 -1.46
CA TYR A 127 1.97 -12.26 -2.50
C TYR A 127 3.01 -13.10 -3.27
N PRO A 128 2.62 -14.26 -3.78
CA PRO A 128 3.53 -15.07 -4.59
C PRO A 128 3.96 -14.28 -5.82
N THR A 129 5.24 -14.42 -6.18
CA THR A 129 5.83 -13.73 -7.32
C THR A 129 6.21 -14.73 -8.40
N VAL A 130 6.14 -14.31 -9.66
CA VAL A 130 6.51 -15.09 -10.83
C VAL A 130 7.17 -14.17 -11.85
N ASP A 131 8.04 -14.73 -12.68
CA ASP A 131 8.61 -13.96 -13.78
C ASP A 131 7.49 -13.44 -14.70
N ASN A 132 7.61 -12.17 -15.12
CA ASN A 132 6.58 -11.53 -15.92
C ASN A 132 6.31 -12.23 -17.25
N ASP A 133 7.31 -12.90 -17.85
CA ASP A 133 7.18 -13.60 -19.12
C ASP A 133 6.27 -14.86 -19.02
N VAL A 134 6.10 -15.37 -17.81
CA VAL A 134 5.24 -16.54 -17.51
C VAL A 134 4.15 -16.20 -16.49
N TRP A 135 3.73 -14.94 -16.47
CA TRP A 135 2.76 -14.46 -15.50
C TRP A 135 1.44 -15.25 -15.52
N VAL A 136 0.95 -15.56 -14.35
CA VAL A 136 -0.33 -16.27 -14.11
C VAL A 136 -1.13 -15.47 -13.08
N TRP A 137 -2.43 -15.41 -13.27
CA TRP A 137 -3.33 -14.73 -12.33
C TRP A 137 -3.14 -15.23 -10.89
N GLY A 138 -3.24 -14.32 -9.93
CA GLY A 138 -3.01 -14.59 -8.51
C GLY A 138 -1.56 -14.38 -8.04
N ASN A 139 -0.64 -14.09 -8.98
CA ASN A 139 0.75 -13.79 -8.68
C ASN A 139 1.12 -12.36 -9.08
N LEU A 140 2.14 -11.80 -8.44
CA LEU A 140 2.77 -10.57 -8.88
C LEU A 140 3.88 -10.90 -9.88
N GLY A 141 3.85 -10.25 -11.05
CA GLY A 141 4.93 -10.33 -12.01
C GLY A 141 6.16 -9.57 -11.52
N TYR A 142 7.37 -10.09 -11.69
CA TYR A 142 8.60 -9.35 -11.46
C TYR A 142 9.45 -9.25 -12.73
N VAL A 143 10.22 -8.18 -12.81
CA VAL A 143 11.20 -7.93 -13.86
C VAL A 143 12.58 -7.86 -13.19
N PRO A 144 13.54 -8.73 -13.58
CA PRO A 144 14.89 -8.70 -13.00
C PRO A 144 15.68 -7.48 -13.50
N THR A 145 16.47 -6.87 -12.61
CA THR A 145 17.36 -5.75 -13.00
C THR A 145 18.58 -6.18 -13.79
N GLY A 146 18.90 -7.48 -13.83
CA GLY A 146 20.11 -8.01 -14.46
C GLY A 146 21.37 -7.87 -13.60
N SER A 147 21.35 -7.05 -12.56
CA SER A 147 22.49 -6.83 -11.64
C SER A 147 22.09 -7.25 -10.22
N ALA A 148 22.88 -8.11 -9.59
CA ALA A 148 22.61 -8.56 -8.23
C ALA A 148 22.86 -7.44 -7.22
N GLY A 149 21.80 -6.91 -6.64
CA GLY A 149 21.86 -5.90 -5.58
C GLY A 149 22.16 -4.48 -6.07
N ASP A 150 21.97 -4.20 -7.37
CA ASP A 150 22.08 -2.85 -7.91
C ASP A 150 21.08 -2.59 -9.04
N ILE A 151 20.94 -1.32 -9.40
CA ILE A 151 20.20 -0.84 -10.56
C ILE A 151 21.16 0.04 -11.36
N ASP A 152 21.91 -0.61 -12.28
CA ASP A 152 22.95 0.05 -13.05
C ASP A 152 22.41 0.74 -14.29
N ASP A 153 21.23 0.33 -14.77
CA ASP A 153 20.60 0.83 -15.99
C ASP A 153 19.14 1.22 -15.77
N ALA A 154 18.61 2.01 -16.68
CA ALA A 154 17.22 2.42 -16.70
C ALA A 154 16.31 1.43 -17.44
N ASP A 155 16.86 0.56 -18.28
CA ASP A 155 16.11 -0.36 -19.14
C ASP A 155 15.14 -1.24 -18.31
N PRO A 156 15.54 -1.85 -17.17
CA PRO A 156 14.60 -2.62 -16.34
C PRO A 156 13.42 -1.81 -15.79
N ILE A 157 13.61 -0.50 -15.58
CA ILE A 157 12.50 0.38 -15.14
C ILE A 157 11.52 0.60 -16.30
N VAL A 158 12.02 0.72 -17.51
CA VAL A 158 11.18 0.81 -18.72
C VAL A 158 10.42 -0.50 -18.90
N ASP A 159 11.10 -1.64 -18.81
CA ASP A 159 10.50 -2.97 -18.93
C ASP A 159 9.41 -3.19 -17.88
N LEU A 160 9.63 -2.75 -16.62
CA LEU A 160 8.65 -2.81 -15.56
C LEU A 160 7.36 -2.04 -15.90
N VAL A 161 7.47 -0.87 -16.50
CA VAL A 161 6.31 -0.08 -16.95
C VAL A 161 5.57 -0.79 -18.07
N TYR A 162 6.28 -1.37 -19.03
CA TYR A 162 5.67 -2.04 -20.17
C TYR A 162 5.20 -3.46 -19.88
N ALA A 163 5.63 -4.06 -18.78
CA ALA A 163 5.08 -5.30 -18.26
C ALA A 163 3.59 -5.16 -17.86
N VAL A 164 3.19 -3.97 -17.41
CA VAL A 164 1.79 -3.69 -17.06
C VAL A 164 0.95 -3.45 -18.33
N GLY A 165 -0.19 -4.13 -18.44
CA GLY A 165 -1.12 -3.97 -19.56
C GLY A 165 -1.52 -2.51 -19.80
N ALA A 166 -1.68 -2.13 -21.07
CA ALA A 166 -1.93 -0.74 -21.48
C ALA A 166 -3.15 -0.10 -20.78
N GLN A 167 -4.17 -0.89 -20.51
CA GLN A 167 -5.40 -0.46 -19.81
C GLN A 167 -5.17 -0.03 -18.36
N TYR A 168 -4.21 -0.63 -17.66
CA TYR A 168 -3.88 -0.32 -16.27
C TYR A 168 -2.71 0.68 -16.17
N ARG A 169 -1.87 0.74 -17.20
CA ARG A 169 -0.68 1.61 -17.23
C ARG A 169 -1.03 3.09 -17.10
N ALA A 170 -2.18 3.52 -17.64
CA ALA A 170 -2.60 4.93 -17.60
C ALA A 170 -2.71 5.46 -16.15
N ASN A 171 -3.11 4.62 -15.20
CA ASN A 171 -3.23 4.96 -13.77
C ASN A 171 -2.06 4.42 -12.95
N GLY A 172 -0.99 3.97 -13.63
CA GLY A 172 0.18 3.40 -12.98
C GLY A 172 0.86 4.37 -12.03
N THR A 173 1.31 3.86 -10.90
CA THR A 173 2.07 4.60 -9.88
C THR A 173 3.28 3.79 -9.46
N PHE A 174 4.42 4.43 -9.34
CA PHE A 174 5.61 3.83 -8.74
C PHE A 174 5.53 3.87 -7.22
N VAL A 175 5.97 2.80 -6.57
CA VAL A 175 6.15 2.74 -5.12
C VAL A 175 7.58 2.30 -4.83
N LEU A 176 8.33 3.11 -4.10
CA LEU A 176 9.73 2.90 -3.79
C LEU A 176 10.12 3.70 -2.55
N ASN A 177 11.24 3.37 -1.91
CA ASN A 177 11.76 4.15 -0.79
C ASN A 177 12.65 5.31 -1.25
N SER A 178 12.99 6.23 -0.34
CA SER A 178 13.81 7.42 -0.62
C SER A 178 15.22 7.05 -1.11
N LYS A 179 15.83 5.97 -0.62
CA LYS A 179 17.17 5.55 -1.02
C LYS A 179 17.17 5.05 -2.47
N THR A 180 16.19 4.22 -2.82
CA THR A 180 15.99 3.72 -4.18
C THR A 180 15.71 4.87 -5.14
N ALA A 181 14.83 5.82 -4.74
CA ALA A 181 14.57 7.04 -5.52
C ALA A 181 15.84 7.84 -5.77
N GLY A 182 16.67 8.00 -4.73
CA GLY A 182 17.98 8.66 -4.84
C GLY A 182 18.95 7.95 -5.77
N THR A 183 18.95 6.62 -5.83
CA THR A 183 19.77 5.83 -6.77
C THR A 183 19.28 6.01 -8.19
N ILE A 184 17.98 5.87 -8.45
CA ILE A 184 17.41 6.04 -9.79
C ILE A 184 17.65 7.47 -10.32
N ARG A 185 17.56 8.49 -9.46
CA ARG A 185 17.85 9.88 -9.86
C ARG A 185 19.29 10.12 -10.30
N LYS A 186 20.23 9.28 -9.86
CA LYS A 186 21.64 9.37 -10.26
C LYS A 186 21.94 8.67 -11.59
N LEU A 187 21.01 7.88 -12.11
CA LEU A 187 21.16 7.22 -13.41
C LEU A 187 21.30 8.29 -14.51
N LYS A 188 22.26 8.08 -15.38
CA LYS A 188 22.59 9.00 -16.47
C LYS A 188 22.60 8.23 -17.79
N ASP A 189 22.27 8.94 -18.85
CA ASP A 189 22.50 8.44 -20.20
C ASP A 189 24.00 8.46 -20.57
N ASN A 190 24.33 7.92 -21.74
CA ASN A 190 25.68 7.90 -22.25
C ASN A 190 26.29 9.30 -22.48
N ASP A 191 25.45 10.34 -22.52
CA ASP A 191 25.87 11.74 -22.65
C ASP A 191 26.02 12.42 -21.27
N GLY A 192 25.78 11.70 -20.17
CA GLY A 192 25.90 12.19 -18.80
C GLY A 192 24.70 12.98 -18.30
N ARG A 193 23.56 12.94 -19.00
CA ARG A 193 22.31 13.59 -18.55
C ARG A 193 21.57 12.68 -17.60
N PHE A 194 20.95 13.26 -16.58
CA PHE A 194 20.09 12.50 -15.66
C PHE A 194 18.84 12.02 -16.39
N LEU A 195 18.52 10.74 -16.24
CA LEU A 195 17.33 10.11 -16.83
C LEU A 195 16.03 10.52 -16.12
N TRP A 196 16.12 10.81 -14.85
CA TRP A 196 15.00 11.37 -14.09
C TRP A 196 15.17 12.88 -13.93
N SER A 197 14.34 13.65 -14.61
CA SER A 197 14.24 15.10 -14.40
C SER A 197 13.07 15.39 -13.46
N ASP A 198 13.32 16.16 -12.40
CA ASP A 198 12.24 16.73 -11.60
C ASP A 198 11.48 17.76 -12.44
N GLY A 199 10.15 17.83 -12.26
CA GLY A 199 9.37 18.95 -12.74
C GLY A 199 9.96 20.25 -12.16
N LEU A 200 10.25 21.20 -13.02
CA LEU A 200 10.84 22.52 -12.64
C LEU A 200 9.88 23.37 -11.77
N ALA A 201 8.63 22.93 -11.60
CA ALA A 201 7.64 23.62 -10.78
C ALA A 201 7.69 23.09 -9.33
N ALA A 202 8.01 23.96 -8.39
CA ALA A 202 7.94 23.66 -6.96
C ALA A 202 6.49 23.28 -6.57
N GLY A 203 6.29 22.04 -6.09
CA GLY A 203 4.99 21.54 -5.63
C GLY A 203 4.38 20.44 -6.50
N GLU A 204 4.96 20.09 -7.64
CA GLU A 204 4.53 18.89 -8.37
C GLU A 204 5.05 17.61 -7.69
N PRO A 205 4.22 16.55 -7.58
CA PRO A 205 4.68 15.26 -7.08
C PRO A 205 5.79 14.70 -7.98
N ALA A 206 6.75 14.01 -7.37
CA ALA A 206 7.84 13.38 -8.11
C ALA A 206 7.27 12.44 -9.18
N ARG A 207 7.73 12.60 -10.42
CA ARG A 207 7.30 11.76 -11.56
C ARG A 207 8.50 11.03 -12.13
N LEU A 208 8.37 9.72 -12.24
CA LEU A 208 9.35 8.87 -12.92
C LEU A 208 8.72 8.42 -14.25
N MET A 209 9.37 8.71 -15.38
CA MET A 209 8.86 8.41 -16.72
C MET A 209 7.44 8.96 -17.01
N GLY A 210 7.07 10.07 -16.37
CA GLY A 210 5.73 10.67 -16.49
C GLY A 210 4.67 10.13 -15.54
N TYR A 211 4.95 9.05 -14.80
CA TYR A 211 4.07 8.46 -13.82
C TYR A 211 4.34 9.01 -12.41
N PRO A 212 3.33 9.12 -11.55
CA PRO A 212 3.53 9.54 -10.17
C PRO A 212 4.37 8.50 -9.41
N ALA A 213 5.17 8.97 -8.45
CA ALA A 213 5.96 8.12 -7.58
C ALA A 213 5.59 8.37 -6.11
N LEU A 214 5.10 7.33 -5.45
CA LEU A 214 4.84 7.32 -4.02
C LEU A 214 6.11 6.90 -3.29
N ILE A 215 6.62 7.76 -2.43
CA ILE A 215 7.76 7.45 -1.58
C ILE A 215 7.25 6.77 -0.32
N ALA A 216 7.44 5.45 -0.22
CA ALA A 216 7.10 4.62 0.92
C ALA A 216 8.38 4.07 1.54
N GLU A 217 8.73 4.56 2.74
CA GLU A 217 10.00 4.20 3.40
C GLU A 217 10.04 2.73 3.86
N ASP A 218 8.88 2.08 3.94
CA ASP A 218 8.75 0.66 4.28
C ASP A 218 9.11 -0.29 3.13
N MET A 219 9.30 0.23 1.90
CA MET A 219 9.79 -0.56 0.77
C MET A 219 11.25 -1.01 1.02
N PRO A 220 11.63 -2.24 0.62
CA PRO A 220 12.98 -2.73 0.77
C PRO A 220 14.02 -1.82 0.10
N ASP A 221 15.21 -1.77 0.68
CA ASP A 221 16.39 -1.20 0.01
C ASP A 221 16.79 -2.08 -1.19
N ILE A 222 17.52 -1.50 -2.14
CA ILE A 222 18.11 -2.25 -3.25
C ILE A 222 19.09 -3.26 -2.66
N ALA A 223 18.82 -4.54 -2.92
CA ALA A 223 19.66 -5.67 -2.49
C ALA A 223 19.39 -6.87 -3.42
N ALA A 224 20.25 -7.88 -3.36
CA ALA A 224 20.01 -9.12 -4.10
C ALA A 224 18.66 -9.74 -3.69
N ASP A 225 17.87 -10.15 -4.67
CA ASP A 225 16.55 -10.75 -4.52
C ASP A 225 15.50 -9.84 -3.80
N ALA A 226 15.73 -8.52 -3.74
CA ALA A 226 14.83 -7.57 -3.12
C ALA A 226 13.94 -6.87 -4.16
N PHE A 227 12.65 -6.75 -3.85
CA PHE A 227 11.68 -5.99 -4.65
C PHE A 227 11.69 -4.52 -4.22
N ALA A 228 12.68 -3.76 -4.65
CA ALA A 228 12.88 -2.37 -4.23
C ALA A 228 11.95 -1.36 -4.91
N ILE A 229 11.32 -1.75 -6.03
CA ILE A 229 10.41 -0.90 -6.82
C ILE A 229 9.18 -1.73 -7.16
N ALA A 230 8.00 -1.14 -6.99
CA ALA A 230 6.75 -1.66 -7.51
C ALA A 230 6.12 -0.65 -8.46
N PHE A 231 5.48 -1.12 -9.53
CA PHE A 231 4.72 -0.29 -10.46
C PHE A 231 3.41 -0.99 -10.84
N GLY A 232 2.33 -0.24 -10.84
CA GLY A 232 1.01 -0.77 -11.24
C GLY A 232 -0.12 0.19 -10.93
N ASP A 233 -1.33 -0.19 -11.33
CA ASP A 233 -2.57 0.47 -10.93
C ASP A 233 -3.04 -0.10 -9.58
N PHE A 234 -2.64 0.54 -8.50
CA PHE A 234 -2.98 0.11 -7.14
C PHE A 234 -4.46 0.31 -6.83
N SER A 235 -5.14 1.24 -7.50
CA SER A 235 -6.57 1.48 -7.29
C SER A 235 -7.43 0.30 -7.74
N THR A 236 -6.96 -0.42 -8.75
CA THR A 236 -7.63 -1.63 -9.27
C THR A 236 -7.06 -2.91 -8.66
N GLY A 237 -5.75 -2.94 -8.41
CA GLY A 237 -5.01 -4.14 -8.00
C GLY A 237 -4.93 -4.37 -6.50
N TYR A 238 -5.13 -3.35 -5.65
CA TYR A 238 -4.98 -3.49 -4.20
C TYR A 238 -6.15 -2.85 -3.44
N THR A 239 -6.89 -3.68 -2.72
CA THR A 239 -8.05 -3.23 -1.93
C THR A 239 -7.75 -3.30 -0.44
N VAL A 240 -7.99 -2.20 0.25
CA VAL A 240 -7.90 -2.08 1.71
C VAL A 240 -9.33 -2.07 2.26
N ALA A 241 -9.68 -3.10 3.01
CA ALA A 241 -10.95 -3.14 3.75
C ALA A 241 -10.72 -2.53 5.15
N GLU A 242 -11.53 -1.56 5.52
CA GLU A 242 -11.43 -0.90 6.82
C GLU A 242 -12.76 -0.85 7.55
N ARG A 243 -12.68 -0.88 8.87
CA ARG A 243 -13.79 -0.56 9.76
C ARG A 243 -13.42 0.66 10.58
N PRO A 244 -14.08 1.80 10.41
CA PRO A 244 -13.71 3.07 11.05
C PRO A 244 -14.15 3.15 12.53
N ASP A 245 -14.17 2.03 13.25
CA ASP A 245 -14.59 1.94 14.65
C ASP A 245 -13.37 2.09 15.56
N LEU A 246 -13.10 3.32 16.01
CA LEU A 246 -12.05 3.59 16.98
C LEU A 246 -12.64 3.52 18.40
N ARG A 247 -12.06 2.63 19.22
CA ARG A 247 -12.46 2.48 20.62
C ARG A 247 -11.31 2.88 21.53
N VAL A 248 -11.56 3.84 22.43
CA VAL A 248 -10.62 4.21 23.49
C VAL A 248 -11.20 3.80 24.83
N LEU A 249 -10.45 3.05 25.60
CA LEU A 249 -10.81 2.64 26.96
C LEU A 249 -9.80 3.26 27.94
N ARG A 250 -10.29 4.09 28.86
CA ARG A 250 -9.49 4.64 29.95
C ARG A 250 -9.63 3.76 31.19
N ASP A 251 -8.52 3.20 31.67
CA ASP A 251 -8.49 2.39 32.90
C ASP A 251 -7.58 3.02 33.95
N PRO A 252 -8.14 3.70 34.97
CA PRO A 252 -7.37 4.28 36.05
C PRO A 252 -7.09 3.30 37.22
N PHE A 253 -7.54 2.04 37.14
CA PHE A 253 -7.52 1.11 38.26
C PHE A 253 -6.47 0.02 38.16
N SER A 254 -6.21 -0.49 36.96
CA SER A 254 -5.38 -1.69 36.75
C SER A 254 -3.87 -1.44 36.89
N ALA A 255 -3.39 -0.21 36.78
CA ALA A 255 -1.95 0.09 36.76
C ALA A 255 -1.54 1.26 37.67
N LYS A 256 -2.10 1.37 38.89
CA LYS A 256 -1.76 2.46 39.82
C LYS A 256 -0.24 2.59 40.07
N PRO A 257 0.35 3.79 40.05
CA PRO A 257 -0.25 5.14 39.98
C PRO A 257 -0.42 5.67 38.53
N HIS A 258 -0.48 4.81 37.54
CA HIS A 258 -0.64 5.17 36.14
C HIS A 258 -2.07 4.92 35.67
N VAL A 259 -2.49 5.68 34.64
CA VAL A 259 -3.73 5.47 33.89
C VAL A 259 -3.36 4.82 32.57
N LEU A 260 -4.09 3.78 32.19
CA LEU A 260 -4.01 3.13 30.88
C LEU A 260 -5.04 3.75 29.93
N PHE A 261 -4.70 3.90 28.66
CA PHE A 261 -5.56 4.39 27.60
C PHE A 261 -5.63 3.40 26.45
#